data_c50a6e798b0c5424584f8bcdb8ebc501
#
_entry.id   c50a6e798b0c5424584f8bcdb8ebc501
#
_cell.length_a   1.000
_cell.length_b   1.000
_cell.length_c   1.000
_cell.angle_alpha   90.00
_cell.angle_beta   90.00
_cell.angle_gamma   90.00
#
_symmetry.space_group_name_H-M   'P 1'
#
loop_
_entity.id
_entity.type
_entity.pdbx_description
1 polymer ?
#
loop_
_entity_poly.entity_id
_entity_poly.type
_entity_poly.pdbx_seq_one_letter_code
_entity_poly.pdbx_strand_id
1 'polypeptide(L)'
;MNDDQQTSLRGGPLATASFTAAHLINDTYPNLYPILLPELMAAMHFGTAAAGLISTFTSFTTQLLQPFTGYQADRLGGRWFVVGGLLVGSILTALALALAPTYAFLLIALLISGVGNAAFHPHASSIVGGLARKYKGFGMSLFMIGGNLGRALAPVLAAGAFLLGGRHGLLAVAIPGLIMAGVMSWVLTPAPAPRPKMAPMLTPEFLAGAKQSGNLLVVVGLRAMTTLSTLTLVPIWWKALGRPMAETATMLSLLFVVGSFGNVAGGALSDFFGAKPVLIGSAVFSSAALSLFLATPKTALSLLLVALLGGALYSTGGVVMVFSQALFPNNRGLASGLTLGIGNTLGALGVAGIGLIADRHGPAAGLWVTAMALLVSVPFVLRLRYPTPGQRVARAH
;
A
#
# COMPACT_ATOMS: atom_id res chain seq x y z
N MET A 1 -26.15 -15.57 19.37
CA MET A 1 -25.74 -14.24 18.84
C MET A 1 -26.91 -13.72 18.04
N ASN A 2 -27.59 -12.71 18.58
CA ASN A 2 -28.83 -12.17 18.02
C ASN A 2 -28.59 -11.54 16.65
N ASP A 3 -29.52 -11.80 15.72
CA ASP A 3 -29.54 -11.34 14.34
C ASP A 3 -29.61 -9.80 14.16
N ASP A 4 -29.75 -9.04 15.23
CA ASP A 4 -30.03 -7.61 15.25
C ASP A 4 -28.77 -6.70 15.15
N GLN A 5 -27.57 -7.25 15.00
CA GLN A 5 -26.32 -6.48 14.89
C GLN A 5 -25.83 -6.28 13.46
N GLN A 6 -26.69 -6.46 12.47
CA GLN A 6 -26.34 -6.17 11.09
C GLN A 6 -26.41 -4.66 10.87
N THR A 7 -25.26 -4.03 10.59
CA THR A 7 -25.24 -2.75 9.87
C THR A 7 -26.25 -2.90 8.73
N SER A 8 -27.35 -2.19 8.78
CA SER A 8 -28.38 -2.32 7.77
C SER A 8 -27.84 -1.75 6.48
N LEU A 9 -27.42 -2.63 5.58
CA LEU A 9 -26.88 -2.29 4.27
C LEU A 9 -28.02 -2.27 3.27
N ARG A 10 -28.16 -1.18 2.55
CA ARG A 10 -29.06 -1.15 1.40
C ARG A 10 -28.39 -1.89 0.24
N GLY A 11 -29.10 -2.78 -0.41
CA GLY A 11 -28.72 -3.31 -1.70
C GLY A 11 -28.08 -4.70 -1.74
N GLY A 12 -28.01 -5.48 -0.66
CA GLY A 12 -27.58 -6.89 -0.70
C GLY A 12 -26.30 -7.14 -1.55
N PRO A 13 -26.36 -7.86 -2.69
CA PRO A 13 -25.21 -8.10 -3.58
C PRO A 13 -24.55 -6.81 -4.10
N LEU A 14 -25.31 -5.74 -4.29
CA LEU A 14 -24.82 -4.43 -4.70
C LEU A 14 -23.87 -3.83 -3.66
N ALA A 15 -24.03 -4.14 -2.37
CA ALA A 15 -23.15 -3.66 -1.33
C ALA A 15 -21.70 -4.15 -1.50
N THR A 16 -21.50 -5.45 -1.81
CA THR A 16 -20.14 -5.98 -2.05
C THR A 16 -19.48 -5.31 -3.26
N ALA A 17 -20.22 -5.12 -4.35
CA ALA A 17 -19.73 -4.41 -5.53
C ALA A 17 -19.38 -2.95 -5.21
N SER A 18 -20.22 -2.26 -4.43
CA SER A 18 -19.97 -0.88 -4.00
C SER A 18 -18.71 -0.77 -3.13
N PHE A 19 -18.48 -1.70 -2.20
CA PHE A 19 -17.25 -1.71 -1.40
C PHE A 19 -16.01 -2.03 -2.25
N THR A 20 -16.12 -2.90 -3.26
CA THR A 20 -15.04 -3.18 -4.21
C THR A 20 -14.68 -1.93 -5.01
N ALA A 21 -15.70 -1.23 -5.55
CA ALA A 21 -15.51 0.03 -6.26
C ALA A 21 -14.97 1.15 -5.34
N ALA A 22 -15.47 1.23 -4.11
CA ALA A 22 -14.96 2.19 -3.12
C ALA A 22 -13.49 1.92 -2.77
N HIS A 23 -13.07 0.65 -2.67
CA HIS A 23 -11.66 0.30 -2.45
C HIS A 23 -10.78 0.66 -3.64
N LEU A 24 -11.28 0.41 -4.88
CA LEU A 24 -10.59 0.85 -6.10
C LEU A 24 -10.33 2.36 -6.06
N ILE A 25 -11.38 3.14 -5.81
CA ILE A 25 -11.28 4.60 -5.76
C ILE A 25 -10.37 5.06 -4.62
N ASN A 26 -10.51 4.48 -3.41
CA ASN A 26 -9.67 4.84 -2.27
C ASN A 26 -8.18 4.60 -2.52
N ASP A 27 -7.81 3.44 -3.10
CA ASP A 27 -6.41 3.08 -3.34
C ASP A 27 -5.81 3.76 -4.58
N THR A 28 -6.63 4.41 -5.40
CA THR A 28 -6.15 5.27 -6.49
C THR A 28 -5.42 6.50 -5.94
N TYR A 29 -5.96 7.18 -4.92
CA TYR A 29 -5.46 8.49 -4.47
C TYR A 29 -4.01 8.49 -3.97
N PRO A 30 -3.57 7.61 -3.06
CA PRO A 30 -2.18 7.61 -2.60
C PRO A 30 -1.18 7.20 -3.70
N ASN A 31 -1.65 6.72 -4.85
CA ASN A 31 -0.82 6.28 -5.96
C ASN A 31 -0.85 7.24 -7.17
N LEU A 32 -1.54 8.41 -7.06
CA LEU A 32 -1.56 9.43 -8.11
C LEU A 32 -0.28 10.27 -8.16
N TYR A 33 0.29 10.65 -7.00
CA TYR A 33 1.39 11.61 -6.95
C TYR A 33 2.72 11.08 -7.51
N PRO A 34 3.09 9.77 -7.42
CA PRO A 34 4.43 9.34 -7.83
C PRO A 34 4.77 9.67 -9.28
N ILE A 35 3.83 9.47 -10.19
CA ILE A 35 4.03 9.78 -11.63
C ILE A 35 4.20 11.29 -11.88
N LEU A 36 3.65 12.13 -11.00
CA LEU A 36 3.68 13.59 -11.13
C LEU A 36 4.88 14.22 -10.43
N LEU A 37 5.68 13.45 -9.67
CA LEU A 37 6.82 13.98 -8.91
C LEU A 37 7.76 14.84 -9.78
N PRO A 38 8.15 14.43 -11.01
CA PRO A 38 9.04 15.27 -11.82
C PRO A 38 8.46 16.65 -12.14
N GLU A 39 7.13 16.72 -12.39
CA GLU A 39 6.44 17.98 -12.69
C GLU A 39 6.27 18.85 -11.45
N LEU A 40 5.96 18.22 -10.30
CA LEU A 40 5.84 18.90 -9.02
C LEU A 40 7.19 19.43 -8.53
N MET A 41 8.26 18.64 -8.71
CA MET A 41 9.65 19.06 -8.41
C MET A 41 10.05 20.29 -9.22
N ALA A 42 9.77 20.28 -10.52
CA ALA A 42 10.06 21.42 -11.41
C ALA A 42 9.24 22.65 -11.03
N ALA A 43 7.94 22.48 -10.69
CA ALA A 43 7.05 23.59 -10.37
C ALA A 43 7.35 24.25 -9.00
N MET A 44 7.85 23.46 -8.03
CA MET A 44 8.04 23.92 -6.63
C MET A 44 9.52 23.94 -6.21
N HIS A 45 10.44 23.65 -7.13
CA HIS A 45 11.90 23.70 -6.93
C HIS A 45 12.41 22.88 -5.72
N PHE A 46 11.94 21.62 -5.58
CA PHE A 46 12.44 20.70 -4.55
C PHE A 46 13.18 19.49 -5.14
N GLY A 47 14.11 18.93 -4.36
CA GLY A 47 14.95 17.81 -4.77
C GLY A 47 14.34 16.43 -4.54
N THR A 48 15.12 15.39 -4.90
CA THR A 48 14.70 13.98 -4.76
C THR A 48 14.59 13.53 -3.30
N ALA A 49 15.37 14.11 -2.39
CA ALA A 49 15.22 13.88 -0.94
C ALA A 49 13.84 14.33 -0.45
N ALA A 50 13.37 15.50 -0.88
CA ALA A 50 12.03 16.00 -0.55
C ALA A 50 10.94 15.15 -1.18
N ALA A 51 11.12 14.66 -2.41
CA ALA A 51 10.23 13.67 -3.01
C ALA A 51 10.17 12.36 -2.19
N GLY A 52 11.31 11.90 -1.68
CA GLY A 52 11.39 10.78 -0.76
C GLY A 52 10.65 11.02 0.56
N LEU A 53 10.71 12.24 1.11
CA LEU A 53 9.94 12.63 2.31
C LEU A 53 8.43 12.60 2.06
N ILE A 54 7.94 13.01 0.88
CA ILE A 54 6.52 12.85 0.54
C ILE A 54 6.13 11.36 0.64
N SER A 55 6.91 10.47 0.02
CA SER A 55 6.64 9.02 0.05
C SER A 55 6.72 8.45 1.47
N THR A 56 7.67 8.91 2.27
CA THR A 56 7.84 8.53 3.67
C THR A 56 6.61 8.91 4.50
N PHE A 57 6.23 10.17 4.48
CA PHE A 57 5.17 10.69 5.32
C PHE A 57 3.77 10.25 4.86
N THR A 58 3.52 10.13 3.55
CA THR A 58 2.26 9.59 3.04
C THR A 58 2.11 8.10 3.42
N SER A 59 3.20 7.32 3.33
CA SER A 59 3.18 5.92 3.79
C SER A 59 2.93 5.83 5.30
N PHE A 60 3.51 6.72 6.09
CA PHE A 60 3.27 6.80 7.54
C PHE A 60 1.79 7.03 7.84
N THR A 61 1.17 8.04 7.23
CA THR A 61 -0.24 8.35 7.49
C THR A 61 -1.19 7.28 6.97
N THR A 62 -0.92 6.70 5.79
CA THR A 62 -1.79 5.68 5.21
C THR A 62 -1.71 4.31 5.89
N GLN A 63 -0.60 3.97 6.54
CA GLN A 63 -0.40 2.62 7.08
C GLN A 63 -0.36 2.58 8.61
N LEU A 64 0.42 3.46 9.26
CA LEU A 64 0.57 3.42 10.71
C LEU A 64 -0.69 3.91 11.45
N LEU A 65 -1.50 4.76 10.82
CA LEU A 65 -2.74 5.24 11.42
C LEU A 65 -3.92 4.26 11.29
N GLN A 66 -3.85 3.22 10.46
CA GLN A 66 -4.95 2.27 10.29
C GLN A 66 -5.42 1.61 11.59
N PRO A 67 -4.56 1.13 12.50
CA PRO A 67 -5.00 0.57 13.77
C PRO A 67 -5.76 1.58 14.62
N PHE A 68 -5.30 2.84 14.64
CA PHE A 68 -5.95 3.91 15.40
C PHE A 68 -7.31 4.29 14.81
N THR A 69 -7.40 4.46 13.51
CA THR A 69 -8.66 4.78 12.83
C THR A 69 -9.66 3.63 12.92
N GLY A 70 -9.18 2.37 12.84
CA GLY A 70 -10.00 1.19 13.07
C GLY A 70 -10.61 1.18 14.48
N TYR A 71 -9.78 1.44 15.49
CA TYR A 71 -10.25 1.55 16.88
C TYR A 71 -11.33 2.63 17.05
N GLN A 72 -11.12 3.80 16.46
CA GLN A 72 -12.10 4.89 16.54
C GLN A 72 -13.38 4.55 15.77
N ALA A 73 -13.27 3.89 14.60
CA ALA A 73 -14.42 3.46 13.80
C ALA A 73 -15.32 2.47 14.57
N ASP A 74 -14.70 1.54 15.32
CA ASP A 74 -15.42 0.59 16.17
C ASP A 74 -16.18 1.27 17.31
N ARG A 75 -15.73 2.44 17.79
CA ARG A 75 -16.36 3.19 18.88
C ARG A 75 -17.42 4.19 18.41
N LEU A 76 -17.16 4.87 17.30
CA LEU A 76 -17.97 6.00 16.82
C LEU A 76 -18.96 5.61 15.72
N GLY A 77 -18.83 4.38 15.19
CA GLY A 77 -19.58 3.92 14.02
C GLY A 77 -18.85 4.24 12.72
N GLY A 78 -18.63 3.19 11.93
CA GLY A 78 -17.70 3.23 10.81
C GLY A 78 -18.18 3.95 9.55
N ARG A 79 -19.48 4.30 9.43
CA ARG A 79 -20.00 4.98 8.24
C ARG A 79 -19.18 6.22 7.88
N TRP A 80 -18.95 7.09 8.85
CA TRP A 80 -18.23 8.35 8.63
C TRP A 80 -16.75 8.14 8.35
N PHE A 81 -16.15 7.03 8.77
CA PHE A 81 -14.78 6.67 8.44
C PHE A 81 -14.65 6.24 6.97
N VAL A 82 -15.64 5.52 6.42
CA VAL A 82 -15.66 5.15 5.00
C VAL A 82 -15.96 6.36 4.12
N VAL A 83 -17.06 7.07 4.40
CA VAL A 83 -17.50 8.22 3.59
C VAL A 83 -16.53 9.39 3.71
N GLY A 84 -16.17 9.77 4.94
CA GLY A 84 -15.22 10.83 5.22
C GLY A 84 -13.82 10.51 4.69
N GLY A 85 -13.39 9.25 4.79
CA GLY A 85 -12.13 8.79 4.22
C GLY A 85 -12.04 9.02 2.71
N LEU A 86 -13.08 8.65 1.97
CA LEU A 86 -13.18 8.90 0.53
C LEU A 86 -13.21 10.40 0.19
N LEU A 87 -13.96 11.21 0.95
CA LEU A 87 -14.02 12.65 0.74
C LEU A 87 -12.66 13.33 1.00
N VAL A 88 -12.08 13.07 2.17
CA VAL A 88 -10.78 13.66 2.55
C VAL A 88 -9.69 13.21 1.59
N GLY A 89 -9.63 11.90 1.29
CA GLY A 89 -8.66 11.33 0.37
C GLY A 89 -8.75 11.95 -1.02
N SER A 90 -9.95 12.03 -1.60
CA SER A 90 -10.14 12.53 -2.96
C SER A 90 -9.93 14.03 -3.10
N ILE A 91 -10.56 14.81 -2.22
CA ILE A 91 -10.51 16.29 -2.29
C ILE A 91 -9.08 16.77 -2.03
N LEU A 92 -8.45 16.31 -0.95
CA LEU A 92 -7.12 16.83 -0.58
C LEU A 92 -6.03 16.35 -1.52
N THR A 93 -6.13 15.12 -2.07
CA THR A 93 -5.19 14.70 -3.12
C THR A 93 -5.34 15.57 -4.36
N ALA A 94 -6.57 15.80 -4.84
CA ALA A 94 -6.80 16.65 -6.01
C ALA A 94 -6.29 18.09 -5.80
N LEU A 95 -6.61 18.69 -4.65
CA LEU A 95 -6.15 20.05 -4.31
C LEU A 95 -4.61 20.11 -4.17
N ALA A 96 -4.00 19.11 -3.52
CA ALA A 96 -2.57 19.02 -3.37
C ALA A 96 -1.85 18.99 -4.73
N LEU A 97 -2.30 18.12 -5.63
CA LEU A 97 -1.65 17.93 -6.92
C LEU A 97 -1.91 19.09 -7.89
N ALA A 98 -3.15 19.61 -7.88
CA ALA A 98 -3.57 20.66 -8.81
C ALA A 98 -3.13 22.06 -8.38
N LEU A 99 -3.29 22.41 -7.10
CA LEU A 99 -3.26 23.80 -6.64
C LEU A 99 -2.16 24.10 -5.62
N ALA A 100 -1.39 23.11 -5.13
CA ALA A 100 -0.36 23.39 -4.14
C ALA A 100 0.62 24.48 -4.62
N PRO A 101 0.72 25.60 -3.90
CA PRO A 101 1.64 26.68 -4.28
C PRO A 101 3.07 26.41 -3.80
N THR A 102 3.22 25.57 -2.78
CA THR A 102 4.50 25.27 -2.14
C THR A 102 4.62 23.78 -1.78
N TYR A 103 5.85 23.31 -1.63
CA TYR A 103 6.14 21.96 -1.15
C TYR A 103 5.47 21.67 0.21
N ALA A 104 5.49 22.62 1.14
CA ALA A 104 4.86 22.42 2.46
C ALA A 104 3.35 22.19 2.36
N PHE A 105 2.65 22.96 1.51
CA PHE A 105 1.23 22.77 1.26
C PHE A 105 0.97 21.39 0.63
N LEU A 106 1.75 21.01 -0.39
CA LEU A 106 1.66 19.71 -1.05
C LEU A 106 1.80 18.58 -0.01
N LEU A 107 2.85 18.64 0.81
CA LEU A 107 3.13 17.62 1.82
C LEU A 107 1.99 17.51 2.85
N ILE A 108 1.57 18.64 3.44
CA ILE A 108 0.50 18.65 4.45
C ILE A 108 -0.82 18.14 3.88
N ALA A 109 -1.20 18.56 2.69
CA ALA A 109 -2.44 18.13 2.05
C ALA A 109 -2.42 16.62 1.73
N LEU A 110 -1.28 16.09 1.25
CA LEU A 110 -1.12 14.65 1.03
C LEU A 110 -1.09 13.85 2.34
N LEU A 111 -0.52 14.39 3.42
CA LEU A 111 -0.56 13.77 4.75
C LEU A 111 -1.99 13.64 5.26
N ILE A 112 -2.78 14.70 5.18
CA ILE A 112 -4.19 14.68 5.63
C ILE A 112 -5.01 13.76 4.72
N SER A 113 -4.76 13.76 3.41
CA SER A 113 -5.33 12.79 2.48
C SER A 113 -5.03 11.34 2.88
N GLY A 114 -3.79 11.07 3.30
CA GLY A 114 -3.37 9.77 3.82
C GLY A 114 -4.14 9.33 5.06
N VAL A 115 -4.51 10.25 5.95
CA VAL A 115 -5.41 9.95 7.08
C VAL A 115 -6.78 9.49 6.59
N GLY A 116 -7.33 10.14 5.56
CA GLY A 116 -8.57 9.70 4.91
C GLY A 116 -8.48 8.28 4.38
N ASN A 117 -7.39 7.96 3.67
CA ASN A 117 -7.15 6.59 3.18
C ASN A 117 -7.04 5.58 4.34
N ALA A 118 -6.31 5.90 5.41
CA ALA A 118 -6.19 5.05 6.58
C ALA A 118 -7.52 4.81 7.30
N ALA A 119 -8.42 5.79 7.28
CA ALA A 119 -9.74 5.69 7.91
C ALA A 119 -10.66 4.69 7.18
N PHE A 120 -10.54 4.60 5.86
CA PHE A 120 -11.38 3.74 5.02
C PHE A 120 -11.16 2.24 5.27
N HIS A 121 -9.90 1.79 5.26
CA HIS A 121 -9.54 0.37 5.16
C HIS A 121 -10.07 -0.54 6.27
N PRO A 122 -9.87 -0.23 7.58
CA PRO A 122 -10.25 -1.14 8.64
C PRO A 122 -11.75 -1.41 8.66
N HIS A 123 -12.54 -0.34 8.47
CA HIS A 123 -13.98 -0.45 8.55
C HIS A 123 -14.58 -1.10 7.30
N ALA A 124 -14.12 -0.71 6.11
CA ALA A 124 -14.57 -1.31 4.85
C ALA A 124 -14.29 -2.82 4.82
N SER A 125 -13.08 -3.25 5.21
CA SER A 125 -12.71 -4.67 5.27
C SER A 125 -13.52 -5.46 6.30
N SER A 126 -13.83 -4.86 7.45
CA SER A 126 -14.67 -5.47 8.49
C SER A 126 -16.09 -5.74 7.98
N ILE A 127 -16.70 -4.75 7.30
CA ILE A 127 -18.04 -4.90 6.73
C ILE A 127 -18.06 -5.99 5.64
N VAL A 128 -17.10 -5.95 4.70
CA VAL A 128 -17.03 -6.96 3.62
C VAL A 128 -16.84 -8.36 4.19
N GLY A 129 -16.00 -8.52 5.22
CA GLY A 129 -15.82 -9.79 5.93
C GLY A 129 -17.11 -10.30 6.60
N GLY A 130 -17.99 -9.40 7.04
CA GLY A 130 -19.32 -9.71 7.59
C GLY A 130 -20.37 -10.06 6.55
N LEU A 131 -20.37 -9.37 5.39
CA LEU A 131 -21.35 -9.57 4.31
C LEU A 131 -21.30 -10.97 3.69
N ALA A 132 -20.13 -11.52 3.51
CA ALA A 132 -19.91 -12.76 2.79
C ALA A 132 -20.03 -14.00 3.69
N ARG A 133 -21.11 -14.14 4.46
CA ARG A 133 -21.34 -15.22 5.44
C ARG A 133 -20.98 -16.62 4.93
N LYS A 134 -21.37 -16.98 3.71
CA LYS A 134 -21.14 -18.30 3.10
C LYS A 134 -19.84 -18.34 2.26
N TYR A 135 -19.44 -17.21 1.67
CA TYR A 135 -18.30 -17.08 0.75
C TYR A 135 -17.34 -15.95 1.18
N LYS A 136 -16.94 -15.94 2.46
CA LYS A 136 -16.08 -14.88 3.04
C LYS A 136 -14.81 -14.65 2.26
N GLY A 137 -14.17 -15.72 1.79
CA GLY A 137 -12.96 -15.65 0.96
C GLY A 137 -13.20 -14.95 -0.37
N PHE A 138 -14.29 -15.28 -1.05
CA PHE A 138 -14.62 -14.68 -2.35
C PHE A 138 -14.92 -13.19 -2.23
N GLY A 139 -15.76 -12.79 -1.26
CA GLY A 139 -16.08 -11.36 -1.05
C GLY A 139 -14.84 -10.54 -0.70
N MET A 140 -13.96 -11.07 0.16
CA MET A 140 -12.69 -10.41 0.51
C MET A 140 -11.73 -10.35 -0.69
N SER A 141 -11.66 -11.41 -1.50
CA SER A 141 -10.84 -11.41 -2.72
C SER A 141 -11.32 -10.35 -3.71
N LEU A 142 -12.63 -10.21 -3.89
CA LEU A 142 -13.20 -9.18 -4.76
C LEU A 142 -12.85 -7.77 -4.26
N PHE A 143 -12.97 -7.54 -2.95
CA PHE A 143 -12.57 -6.29 -2.31
C PHE A 143 -11.08 -5.99 -2.55
N MET A 144 -10.19 -6.97 -2.38
CA MET A 144 -8.75 -6.81 -2.62
C MET A 144 -8.40 -6.54 -4.09
N ILE A 145 -9.14 -7.16 -5.03
CA ILE A 145 -9.01 -6.85 -6.47
C ILE A 145 -9.31 -5.38 -6.72
N GLY A 146 -10.35 -4.82 -6.08
CA GLY A 146 -10.65 -3.40 -6.18
C GLY A 146 -9.43 -2.52 -5.86
N GLY A 147 -8.83 -2.69 -4.69
CA GLY A 147 -7.64 -1.91 -4.29
C GLY A 147 -6.46 -2.08 -5.25
N ASN A 148 -6.19 -3.31 -5.71
CA ASN A 148 -5.12 -3.57 -6.67
C ASN A 148 -5.35 -2.85 -8.01
N LEU A 149 -6.59 -2.88 -8.53
CA LEU A 149 -6.96 -2.17 -9.75
C LEU A 149 -6.85 -0.65 -9.57
N GLY A 150 -7.24 -0.11 -8.40
CA GLY A 150 -7.08 1.31 -8.08
C GLY A 150 -5.62 1.76 -8.19
N ARG A 151 -4.72 1.00 -7.58
CA ARG A 151 -3.27 1.25 -7.68
C ARG A 151 -2.76 1.18 -9.12
N ALA A 152 -3.24 0.21 -9.89
CA ALA A 152 -2.83 0.04 -11.28
C ALA A 152 -3.35 1.16 -12.20
N LEU A 153 -4.55 1.67 -11.95
CA LEU A 153 -5.15 2.76 -12.72
C LEU A 153 -4.59 4.14 -12.38
N ALA A 154 -4.12 4.34 -11.15
CA ALA A 154 -3.68 5.64 -10.66
C ALA A 154 -2.66 6.35 -11.57
N PRO A 155 -1.55 5.72 -12.01
CA PRO A 155 -0.56 6.39 -12.84
C PRO A 155 -1.12 6.85 -14.18
N VAL A 156 -1.97 6.04 -14.82
CA VAL A 156 -2.59 6.39 -16.11
C VAL A 156 -3.62 7.50 -15.94
N LEU A 157 -4.43 7.47 -14.87
CA LEU A 157 -5.40 8.52 -14.58
C LEU A 157 -4.71 9.87 -14.28
N ALA A 158 -3.63 9.85 -13.47
CA ALA A 158 -2.88 11.06 -13.16
C ALA A 158 -2.21 11.64 -14.40
N ALA A 159 -1.54 10.79 -15.20
CA ALA A 159 -0.90 11.22 -16.44
C ALA A 159 -1.93 11.75 -17.44
N GLY A 160 -3.06 11.05 -17.64
CA GLY A 160 -4.13 11.48 -18.54
C GLY A 160 -4.72 12.83 -18.12
N ALA A 161 -5.07 13.01 -16.85
CA ALA A 161 -5.59 14.25 -16.32
C ALA A 161 -4.60 15.42 -16.49
N PHE A 162 -3.30 15.15 -16.24
CA PHE A 162 -2.25 16.14 -16.41
C PHE A 162 -2.02 16.51 -17.88
N LEU A 163 -1.99 15.53 -18.79
CA LEU A 163 -1.78 15.76 -20.22
C LEU A 163 -2.94 16.52 -20.87
N LEU A 164 -4.17 16.32 -20.38
CA LEU A 164 -5.37 17.01 -20.91
C LEU A 164 -5.54 18.44 -20.40
N GLY A 165 -5.16 18.74 -19.17
CA GLY A 165 -5.43 20.03 -18.54
C GLY A 165 -4.31 20.58 -17.65
N GLY A 166 -3.08 20.09 -17.79
CA GLY A 166 -1.96 20.46 -16.93
C GLY A 166 -2.27 20.15 -15.46
N ARG A 167 -1.68 20.91 -14.55
CA ARG A 167 -1.97 20.75 -13.11
C ARG A 167 -3.46 20.93 -12.78
N HIS A 168 -4.16 21.87 -13.43
CA HIS A 168 -5.59 22.11 -13.16
C HIS A 168 -6.46 20.92 -13.57
N GLY A 169 -6.09 20.16 -14.61
CA GLY A 169 -6.77 18.93 -15.00
C GLY A 169 -6.85 17.91 -13.87
N LEU A 170 -5.90 17.94 -12.92
CA LEU A 170 -5.88 17.05 -11.77
C LEU A 170 -7.01 17.30 -10.75
N LEU A 171 -7.73 18.44 -10.84
CA LEU A 171 -8.94 18.64 -10.05
C LEU A 171 -10.03 17.61 -10.40
N ALA A 172 -10.08 17.16 -11.64
CA ALA A 172 -11.05 16.17 -12.08
C ALA A 172 -10.90 14.82 -11.38
N VAL A 173 -9.73 14.50 -10.85
CA VAL A 173 -9.52 13.23 -10.11
C VAL A 173 -10.31 13.19 -8.79
N ALA A 174 -10.81 14.32 -8.28
CA ALA A 174 -11.70 14.32 -7.12
C ALA A 174 -13.08 13.72 -7.44
N ILE A 175 -13.56 13.83 -8.68
CA ILE A 175 -14.92 13.46 -9.08
C ILE A 175 -15.28 12.02 -8.73
N PRO A 176 -14.47 10.99 -9.08
CA PRO A 176 -14.79 9.61 -8.72
C PRO A 176 -14.94 9.40 -7.22
N GLY A 177 -14.11 10.05 -6.40
CA GLY A 177 -14.20 9.95 -4.93
C GLY A 177 -15.44 10.62 -4.37
N LEU A 178 -15.83 11.78 -4.90
CA LEU A 178 -17.06 12.47 -4.50
C LEU A 178 -18.29 11.62 -4.83
N ILE A 179 -18.35 11.06 -6.05
CA ILE A 179 -19.44 10.18 -6.47
C ILE A 179 -19.49 8.95 -5.56
N MET A 180 -18.33 8.30 -5.30
CA MET A 180 -18.28 7.11 -4.48
C MET A 180 -18.61 7.39 -3.02
N ALA A 181 -18.22 8.53 -2.47
CA ALA A 181 -18.63 8.96 -1.13
C ALA A 181 -20.16 9.13 -1.05
N GLY A 182 -20.79 9.68 -2.09
CA GLY A 182 -22.25 9.76 -2.23
C GLY A 182 -22.89 8.37 -2.26
N VAL A 183 -22.38 7.45 -3.08
CA VAL A 183 -22.85 6.06 -3.16
C VAL A 183 -22.71 5.38 -1.79
N MET A 184 -21.54 5.48 -1.14
CA MET A 184 -21.32 4.86 0.16
C MET A 184 -22.16 5.48 1.26
N SER A 185 -22.48 6.77 1.19
CA SER A 185 -23.40 7.41 2.13
C SER A 185 -24.85 6.89 2.01
N TRP A 186 -25.23 6.41 0.82
CA TRP A 186 -26.53 5.78 0.59
C TRP A 186 -26.52 4.29 0.98
N VAL A 187 -25.45 3.56 0.65
CA VAL A 187 -25.28 2.13 0.95
C VAL A 187 -25.18 1.88 2.47
N LEU A 188 -24.41 2.73 3.16
CA LEU A 188 -24.20 2.64 4.60
C LEU A 188 -25.27 3.42 5.36
N THR A 189 -26.14 2.74 6.08
CA THR A 189 -27.10 3.41 6.98
C THR A 189 -26.46 3.64 8.35
N PRO A 190 -26.88 4.71 9.08
CA PRO A 190 -26.46 4.91 10.46
C PRO A 190 -26.90 3.71 11.32
N ALA A 191 -25.94 3.06 11.96
CA ALA A 191 -26.20 2.02 12.93
C ALA A 191 -25.50 2.39 14.25
N PRO A 192 -26.10 2.06 15.42
CA PRO A 192 -25.40 2.20 16.69
C PRO A 192 -24.11 1.41 16.65
N ALA A 193 -23.01 2.03 17.05
CA ALA A 193 -21.74 1.32 17.15
C ALA A 193 -21.83 0.25 18.23
N PRO A 194 -21.50 -1.01 17.97
CA PRO A 194 -21.27 -1.98 19.03
C PRO A 194 -20.11 -1.46 19.89
N ARG A 195 -20.24 -1.56 21.20
CA ARG A 195 -19.13 -1.24 22.12
C ARG A 195 -18.34 -2.52 22.37
N PRO A 196 -17.27 -2.84 21.61
CA PRO A 196 -16.48 -4.02 21.89
C PRO A 196 -15.76 -3.84 23.23
N LYS A 197 -15.76 -4.89 24.04
CA LYS A 197 -14.83 -4.99 25.17
C LYS A 197 -13.43 -5.14 24.56
N MET A 198 -12.63 -4.09 24.65
CA MET A 198 -11.28 -4.12 24.09
C MET A 198 -10.34 -4.88 25.01
N ALA A 199 -9.66 -5.86 24.44
CA ALA A 199 -8.46 -6.42 25.04
C ALA A 199 -7.32 -5.37 25.06
N PRO A 200 -6.48 -5.35 26.09
CA PRO A 200 -5.31 -4.45 26.15
C PRO A 200 -4.43 -4.68 24.93
N MET A 201 -3.99 -3.59 24.28
CA MET A 201 -3.18 -3.63 23.05
C MET A 201 -1.78 -4.18 23.30
N LEU A 202 -1.23 -3.94 24.49
CA LEU A 202 0.11 -4.33 24.89
C LEU A 202 0.02 -5.42 25.97
N THR A 203 0.08 -6.68 25.54
CA THR A 203 0.20 -7.83 26.44
C THR A 203 1.65 -8.31 26.50
N PRO A 204 2.09 -9.02 27.57
CA PRO A 204 3.41 -9.62 27.63
C PRO A 204 3.72 -10.54 26.43
N GLU A 205 2.71 -11.28 25.95
CA GLU A 205 2.82 -12.15 24.77
C GLU A 205 3.04 -11.33 23.50
N PHE A 206 2.39 -10.16 23.38
CA PHE A 206 2.59 -9.25 22.27
C PHE A 206 4.03 -8.71 22.25
N LEU A 207 4.55 -8.27 23.39
CA LEU A 207 5.93 -7.77 23.50
C LEU A 207 6.96 -8.86 23.19
N ALA A 208 6.73 -10.09 23.63
CA ALA A 208 7.57 -11.23 23.30
C ALA A 208 7.55 -11.54 21.79
N GLY A 209 6.38 -11.54 21.16
CA GLY A 209 6.23 -11.72 19.72
C GLY A 209 6.86 -10.59 18.92
N ALA A 210 6.72 -9.32 19.35
CA ALA A 210 7.35 -8.17 18.72
C ALA A 210 8.88 -8.29 18.72
N LYS A 211 9.47 -8.78 19.82
CA LYS A 211 10.90 -9.04 19.93
C LYS A 211 11.38 -10.13 18.97
N GLN A 212 10.55 -11.15 18.71
CA GLN A 212 10.85 -12.22 17.75
C GLN A 212 10.67 -11.78 16.29
N SER A 213 9.90 -10.71 16.06
CA SER A 213 9.61 -10.18 14.71
C SER A 213 10.75 -9.35 14.10
N GLY A 214 11.84 -9.06 14.81
CA GLY A 214 12.89 -8.15 14.36
C GLY A 214 13.43 -8.46 12.96
N ASN A 215 13.78 -9.72 12.68
CA ASN A 215 14.25 -10.12 11.35
C ASN A 215 13.16 -9.93 10.28
N LEU A 216 11.91 -10.21 10.62
CA LEU A 216 10.76 -10.02 9.70
C LEU A 216 10.52 -8.55 9.42
N LEU A 217 10.64 -7.68 10.43
CA LEU A 217 10.51 -6.22 10.26
C LEU A 217 11.59 -5.66 9.33
N VAL A 218 12.85 -6.15 9.44
CA VAL A 218 13.92 -5.76 8.52
C VAL A 218 13.60 -6.20 7.09
N VAL A 219 13.16 -7.45 6.90
CA VAL A 219 12.77 -7.96 5.57
C VAL A 219 11.65 -7.12 4.98
N VAL A 220 10.59 -6.85 5.74
CA VAL A 220 9.46 -6.03 5.29
C VAL A 220 9.91 -4.60 5.01
N GLY A 221 10.75 -4.02 5.87
CA GLY A 221 11.28 -2.67 5.71
C GLY A 221 12.11 -2.50 4.43
N LEU A 222 13.05 -3.40 4.17
CA LEU A 222 13.87 -3.35 2.95
C LEU A 222 13.00 -3.51 1.68
N ARG A 223 11.98 -4.35 1.73
CA ARG A 223 11.03 -4.50 0.62
C ARG A 223 10.18 -3.26 0.40
N ALA A 224 9.64 -2.70 1.48
CA ALA A 224 8.86 -1.47 1.42
C ALA A 224 9.71 -0.30 0.90
N MET A 225 10.95 -0.18 1.38
CA MET A 225 11.92 0.79 0.88
C MET A 225 12.13 0.62 -0.63
N THR A 226 12.36 -0.62 -1.10
CA THR A 226 12.54 -0.89 -2.53
C THR A 226 11.32 -0.51 -3.34
N THR A 227 10.12 -0.90 -2.91
CA THR A 227 8.88 -0.57 -3.60
C THR A 227 8.66 0.94 -3.68
N LEU A 228 8.74 1.64 -2.56
CA LEU A 228 8.52 3.08 -2.47
C LEU A 228 9.60 3.88 -3.21
N SER A 229 10.89 3.47 -3.11
CA SER A 229 11.97 4.11 -3.88
C SER A 229 11.79 3.91 -5.38
N THR A 230 11.34 2.72 -5.82
CA THR A 230 11.02 2.47 -7.23
C THR A 230 9.90 3.40 -7.71
N LEU A 231 8.80 3.48 -6.96
CA LEU A 231 7.67 4.36 -7.31
C LEU A 231 8.06 5.84 -7.31
N THR A 232 8.99 6.26 -6.45
CA THR A 232 9.45 7.64 -6.34
C THR A 232 10.47 7.99 -7.42
N LEU A 233 11.51 7.16 -7.59
CA LEU A 233 12.68 7.52 -8.40
C LEU A 233 12.55 7.10 -9.87
N VAL A 234 11.78 6.07 -10.21
CA VAL A 234 11.60 5.67 -11.62
C VAL A 234 11.00 6.79 -12.45
N PRO A 235 9.91 7.48 -12.03
CA PRO A 235 9.40 8.64 -12.77
C PRO A 235 10.44 9.75 -12.95
N ILE A 236 11.19 10.06 -11.89
CA ILE A 236 12.21 11.11 -11.89
C ILE A 236 13.35 10.74 -12.85
N TRP A 237 13.85 9.51 -12.75
CA TRP A 237 14.92 9.03 -13.62
C TRP A 237 14.50 8.94 -15.07
N TRP A 238 13.30 8.41 -15.36
CA TRP A 238 12.80 8.26 -16.73
C TRP A 238 12.61 9.60 -17.42
N LYS A 239 12.11 10.61 -16.70
CA LYS A 239 12.05 11.98 -17.19
C LYS A 239 13.43 12.59 -17.43
N ALA A 240 14.41 12.33 -16.54
CA ALA A 240 15.79 12.78 -16.73
C ALA A 240 16.45 12.21 -17.99
N LEU A 241 15.98 11.03 -18.47
CA LEU A 241 16.38 10.45 -19.76
C LEU A 241 15.63 11.06 -20.96
N GLY A 242 14.79 12.08 -20.76
CA GLY A 242 13.99 12.73 -21.81
C GLY A 242 12.79 11.88 -22.26
N ARG A 243 12.36 10.89 -21.47
CA ARG A 243 11.27 9.99 -21.82
C ARG A 243 9.90 10.56 -21.44
N PRO A 244 8.85 10.26 -22.23
CA PRO A 244 7.52 10.79 -22.00
C PRO A 244 6.86 10.19 -20.73
N MET A 245 6.04 11.00 -20.06
CA MET A 245 5.27 10.60 -18.88
C MET A 245 4.37 9.37 -19.14
N ALA A 246 3.82 9.23 -20.34
CA ALA A 246 2.97 8.10 -20.71
C ALA A 246 3.68 6.74 -20.59
N GLU A 247 4.97 6.67 -20.94
CA GLU A 247 5.77 5.45 -20.75
C GLU A 247 5.91 5.11 -19.27
N THR A 248 6.20 6.11 -18.44
CA THR A 248 6.31 5.90 -16.99
C THR A 248 4.97 5.49 -16.37
N ALA A 249 3.86 6.09 -16.81
CA ALA A 249 2.52 5.71 -16.36
C ALA A 249 2.23 4.24 -16.68
N THR A 250 2.56 3.81 -17.89
CA THR A 250 2.42 2.41 -18.32
C THR A 250 3.30 1.48 -17.47
N MET A 251 4.56 1.86 -17.21
CA MET A 251 5.48 1.08 -16.37
C MET A 251 4.92 0.88 -14.96
N LEU A 252 4.48 1.95 -14.29
CA LEU A 252 3.95 1.87 -12.94
C LEU A 252 2.63 1.08 -12.89
N SER A 253 1.78 1.23 -13.92
CA SER A 253 0.55 0.44 -14.02
C SER A 253 0.87 -1.05 -14.21
N LEU A 254 1.81 -1.41 -15.08
CA LEU A 254 2.26 -2.79 -15.27
C LEU A 254 2.89 -3.37 -13.99
N LEU A 255 3.67 -2.57 -13.26
CA LEU A 255 4.23 -2.97 -11.97
C LEU A 255 3.13 -3.41 -10.99
N PHE A 256 2.03 -2.69 -10.91
CA PHE A 256 0.91 -3.02 -10.02
C PHE A 256 0.06 -4.18 -10.56
N VAL A 257 -0.22 -4.21 -11.88
CA VAL A 257 -1.02 -5.29 -12.50
C VAL A 257 -0.30 -6.63 -12.33
N VAL A 258 0.95 -6.71 -12.79
CA VAL A 258 1.74 -7.95 -12.69
C VAL A 258 2.08 -8.27 -11.23
N GLY A 259 2.26 -7.23 -10.42
CA GLY A 259 2.41 -7.37 -8.96
C GLY A 259 1.21 -8.04 -8.30
N SER A 260 0.00 -7.74 -8.75
CA SER A 260 -1.23 -8.39 -8.24
C SER A 260 -1.26 -9.89 -8.55
N PHE A 261 -0.87 -10.29 -9.75
CA PHE A 261 -0.70 -11.70 -10.10
C PHE A 261 0.47 -12.34 -9.32
N GLY A 262 1.57 -11.59 -9.16
CA GLY A 262 2.70 -12.01 -8.34
C GLY A 262 2.32 -12.32 -6.91
N ASN A 263 1.44 -11.53 -6.29
CA ASN A 263 0.95 -11.76 -4.94
C ASN A 263 0.21 -13.11 -4.80
N VAL A 264 -0.65 -13.43 -5.78
CA VAL A 264 -1.35 -14.72 -5.81
C VAL A 264 -0.38 -15.88 -6.05
N ALA A 265 0.49 -15.74 -7.05
CA ALA A 265 1.49 -16.75 -7.37
C ALA A 265 2.47 -17.01 -6.21
N GLY A 266 2.91 -15.95 -5.53
CA GLY A 266 3.80 -16.05 -4.38
C GLY A 266 3.17 -16.79 -3.19
N GLY A 267 1.88 -16.57 -2.95
CA GLY A 267 1.11 -17.33 -1.97
C GLY A 267 1.13 -18.84 -2.30
N ALA A 268 0.73 -19.19 -3.53
CA ALA A 268 0.74 -20.59 -3.99
C ALA A 268 2.15 -21.20 -3.94
N LEU A 269 3.17 -20.50 -4.43
CA LEU A 269 4.56 -20.96 -4.36
C LEU A 269 5.03 -21.20 -2.90
N SER A 270 4.56 -20.37 -1.97
CA SER A 270 4.91 -20.55 -0.55
C SER A 270 4.27 -21.78 0.08
N ASP A 271 3.11 -22.20 -0.42
CA ASP A 271 2.46 -23.44 0.04
C ASP A 271 3.23 -24.68 -0.42
N PHE A 272 3.85 -24.64 -1.63
CA PHE A 272 4.64 -25.75 -2.18
C PHE A 272 6.09 -25.77 -1.68
N PHE A 273 6.77 -24.63 -1.71
CA PHE A 273 8.21 -24.53 -1.46
C PHE A 273 8.55 -23.97 -0.07
N GLY A 274 7.55 -23.47 0.65
CA GLY A 274 7.73 -22.78 1.93
C GLY A 274 8.05 -21.28 1.75
N ALA A 275 7.89 -20.53 2.84
CA ALA A 275 8.00 -19.07 2.82
C ALA A 275 9.41 -18.56 2.47
N LYS A 276 10.47 -19.19 3.03
CA LYS A 276 11.86 -18.70 2.87
C LYS A 276 12.33 -18.70 1.41
N PRO A 277 12.18 -19.78 0.63
CA PRO A 277 12.57 -19.79 -0.79
C PRO A 277 11.86 -18.70 -1.60
N VAL A 278 10.58 -18.46 -1.33
CA VAL A 278 9.80 -17.41 -2.02
C VAL A 278 10.33 -16.02 -1.65
N LEU A 279 10.62 -15.74 -0.37
CA LEU A 279 11.19 -14.48 0.08
C LEU A 279 12.57 -14.22 -0.53
N ILE A 280 13.45 -15.23 -0.56
CA ILE A 280 14.80 -15.14 -1.15
C ILE A 280 14.71 -14.97 -2.67
N GLY A 281 13.93 -15.83 -3.34
CA GLY A 281 13.73 -15.75 -4.79
C GLY A 281 13.20 -14.39 -5.22
N SER A 282 12.20 -13.86 -4.50
CA SER A 282 11.67 -12.53 -4.73
C SER A 282 12.75 -11.44 -4.57
N ALA A 283 13.60 -11.51 -3.54
CA ALA A 283 14.68 -10.53 -3.34
C ALA A 283 15.69 -10.56 -4.48
N VAL A 284 16.14 -11.75 -4.88
CA VAL A 284 17.12 -11.93 -5.96
C VAL A 284 16.54 -11.51 -7.31
N PHE A 285 15.32 -11.97 -7.63
CA PHE A 285 14.64 -11.62 -8.89
C PHE A 285 14.35 -10.14 -9.01
N SER A 286 13.87 -9.50 -7.92
CA SER A 286 13.60 -8.07 -7.92
C SER A 286 14.88 -7.25 -8.08
N SER A 287 15.96 -7.64 -7.38
CA SER A 287 17.26 -6.99 -7.52
C SER A 287 17.79 -7.13 -8.95
N ALA A 288 17.73 -8.33 -9.53
CA ALA A 288 18.18 -8.59 -10.91
C ALA A 288 17.35 -7.80 -11.92
N ALA A 289 16.01 -7.80 -11.81
CA ALA A 289 15.12 -7.07 -12.71
C ALA A 289 15.36 -5.56 -12.66
N LEU A 290 15.51 -4.98 -11.45
CA LEU A 290 15.80 -3.56 -11.28
C LEU A 290 17.20 -3.20 -11.82
N SER A 291 18.20 -4.04 -11.55
CA SER A 291 19.58 -3.83 -12.07
C SER A 291 19.63 -3.88 -13.59
N LEU A 292 18.95 -4.86 -14.20
CA LEU A 292 18.88 -4.98 -15.67
C LEU A 292 18.09 -3.82 -16.30
N PHE A 293 17.01 -3.37 -15.66
CA PHE A 293 16.26 -2.18 -16.06
C PHE A 293 17.16 -0.94 -16.10
N LEU A 294 18.00 -0.75 -15.09
CA LEU A 294 18.93 0.39 -15.02
C LEU A 294 20.06 0.29 -16.05
N ALA A 295 20.54 -0.93 -16.32
CA ALA A 295 21.61 -1.16 -17.30
C ALA A 295 21.14 -1.04 -18.77
N THR A 296 19.83 -1.22 -19.02
CA THR A 296 19.28 -1.28 -20.39
C THR A 296 18.01 -0.43 -20.55
N PRO A 297 18.10 0.91 -20.52
CA PRO A 297 16.93 1.79 -20.53
C PRO A 297 16.31 1.89 -21.95
N LYS A 298 15.85 0.76 -22.49
CA LYS A 298 15.14 0.65 -23.78
C LYS A 298 13.66 0.40 -23.53
N THR A 299 12.76 1.20 -24.08
CA THR A 299 11.32 1.24 -23.75
C THR A 299 10.67 -0.14 -23.64
N ALA A 300 10.73 -0.98 -24.67
CA ALA A 300 10.06 -2.28 -24.65
C ALA A 300 10.60 -3.22 -23.56
N LEU A 301 11.93 -3.29 -23.41
CA LEU A 301 12.56 -4.11 -22.39
C LEU A 301 12.31 -3.54 -20.99
N SER A 302 12.31 -2.23 -20.83
CA SER A 302 12.04 -1.55 -19.57
C SER A 302 10.62 -1.83 -19.07
N LEU A 303 9.62 -1.82 -19.95
CA LEU A 303 8.23 -2.19 -19.61
C LEU A 303 8.16 -3.63 -19.07
N LEU A 304 8.82 -4.57 -19.76
CA LEU A 304 8.86 -5.97 -19.33
C LEU A 304 9.56 -6.11 -17.96
N LEU A 305 10.73 -5.48 -17.80
CA LEU A 305 11.53 -5.59 -16.58
C LEU A 305 10.81 -4.97 -15.35
N VAL A 306 10.14 -3.84 -15.54
CA VAL A 306 9.34 -3.22 -14.46
C VAL A 306 8.10 -4.06 -14.14
N ALA A 307 7.46 -4.69 -15.13
CA ALA A 307 6.38 -5.63 -14.91
C ALA A 307 6.85 -6.85 -14.10
N LEU A 308 7.97 -7.47 -14.47
CA LEU A 308 8.59 -8.59 -13.76
C LEU A 308 9.03 -8.19 -12.34
N LEU A 309 9.59 -6.99 -12.19
CA LEU A 309 9.93 -6.41 -10.89
C LEU A 309 8.68 -6.32 -9.99
N GLY A 310 7.56 -5.84 -10.54
CA GLY A 310 6.29 -5.80 -9.83
C GLY A 310 5.84 -7.19 -9.36
N GLY A 311 5.84 -8.17 -10.28
CA GLY A 311 5.51 -9.56 -9.96
C GLY A 311 6.37 -10.13 -8.82
N ALA A 312 7.67 -9.90 -8.87
CA ALA A 312 8.60 -10.37 -7.85
C ALA A 312 8.44 -9.62 -6.53
N LEU A 313 8.33 -8.29 -6.54
CA LEU A 313 8.18 -7.49 -5.32
C LEU A 313 6.89 -7.84 -4.56
N TYR A 314 5.77 -7.96 -5.25
CA TYR A 314 4.48 -8.22 -4.61
C TYR A 314 4.24 -9.71 -4.28
N SER A 315 5.03 -10.65 -4.82
CA SER A 315 4.87 -12.10 -4.55
C SER A 315 4.94 -12.47 -3.07
N THR A 316 5.47 -11.63 -2.22
CA THR A 316 5.69 -11.94 -0.80
C THR A 316 4.67 -11.31 0.13
N GLY A 317 3.71 -10.53 -0.36
CA GLY A 317 2.72 -9.85 0.49
C GLY A 317 1.93 -10.83 1.36
N GLY A 318 1.31 -11.83 0.75
CA GLY A 318 0.60 -12.90 1.45
C GLY A 318 1.52 -13.74 2.35
N VAL A 319 2.72 -14.04 1.87
CA VAL A 319 3.72 -14.85 2.61
C VAL A 319 4.12 -14.17 3.93
N VAL A 320 4.44 -12.86 3.88
CA VAL A 320 4.78 -12.06 5.06
C VAL A 320 3.60 -12.00 6.04
N MET A 321 2.38 -11.81 5.52
CA MET A 321 1.18 -11.74 6.35
C MET A 321 0.94 -13.05 7.11
N VAL A 322 1.00 -14.20 6.42
CA VAL A 322 0.82 -15.52 7.04
C VAL A 322 1.93 -15.79 8.07
N PHE A 323 3.17 -15.43 7.74
CA PHE A 323 4.29 -15.56 8.67
C PHE A 323 4.10 -14.71 9.93
N SER A 324 3.69 -13.46 9.76
CA SER A 324 3.40 -12.54 10.86
C SER A 324 2.31 -13.10 11.78
N GLN A 325 1.19 -13.59 11.21
CA GLN A 325 0.09 -14.19 11.97
C GLN A 325 0.50 -15.47 12.71
N ALA A 326 1.46 -16.23 12.17
CA ALA A 326 1.99 -17.41 12.83
C ALA A 326 2.84 -17.09 14.08
N LEU A 327 3.50 -15.90 14.10
CA LEU A 327 4.23 -15.42 15.29
C LEU A 327 3.30 -14.96 16.43
N PHE A 328 2.05 -14.60 16.11
CA PHE A 328 1.08 -14.08 17.07
C PHE A 328 -0.28 -14.78 16.94
N PRO A 329 -0.38 -16.07 17.28
CA PRO A 329 -1.58 -16.88 17.02
C PRO A 329 -2.84 -16.35 17.71
N ASN A 330 -2.70 -15.69 18.90
CA ASN A 330 -3.80 -15.16 19.69
C ASN A 330 -4.20 -13.73 19.28
N ASN A 331 -3.38 -13.00 18.48
CA ASN A 331 -3.59 -11.61 18.10
C ASN A 331 -3.26 -11.36 16.62
N ARG A 332 -3.84 -12.12 15.71
CA ARG A 332 -3.52 -12.11 14.27
C ARG A 332 -3.68 -10.75 13.60
N GLY A 333 -4.71 -9.99 13.99
CA GLY A 333 -4.92 -8.64 13.47
C GLY A 333 -3.81 -7.66 13.89
N LEU A 334 -3.43 -7.73 15.18
CA LEU A 334 -2.35 -6.91 15.74
C LEU A 334 -0.99 -7.29 15.13
N ALA A 335 -0.76 -8.59 14.87
CA ALA A 335 0.43 -9.08 14.19
C ALA A 335 0.60 -8.48 12.80
N SER A 336 -0.47 -8.50 12.00
CA SER A 336 -0.48 -7.92 10.66
C SER A 336 -0.25 -6.41 10.71
N GLY A 337 -0.92 -5.71 11.63
CA GLY A 337 -0.74 -4.28 11.84
C GLY A 337 0.69 -3.90 12.28
N LEU A 338 1.29 -4.66 13.19
CA LEU A 338 2.67 -4.44 13.62
C LEU A 338 3.64 -4.65 12.45
N THR A 339 3.53 -5.79 11.78
CA THR A 339 4.49 -6.17 10.75
C THR A 339 4.38 -5.29 9.51
N LEU A 340 3.17 -5.08 9.01
CA LEU A 340 2.95 -4.24 7.83
C LEU A 340 3.05 -2.75 8.18
N GLY A 341 2.46 -2.30 9.29
CA GLY A 341 2.50 -0.90 9.70
C GLY A 341 3.92 -0.45 10.03
N ILE A 342 4.58 -1.10 11.01
CA ILE A 342 5.94 -0.72 11.43
C ILE A 342 6.98 -1.07 10.35
N GLY A 343 6.90 -2.27 9.76
CA GLY A 343 7.85 -2.69 8.72
C GLY A 343 7.82 -1.74 7.52
N ASN A 344 6.65 -1.40 7.00
CA ASN A 344 6.53 -0.46 5.89
C ASN A 344 6.96 0.96 6.28
N THR A 345 6.69 1.40 7.51
CA THR A 345 7.15 2.71 8.01
C THR A 345 8.67 2.78 8.09
N LEU A 346 9.33 1.74 8.59
CA LEU A 346 10.81 1.66 8.60
C LEU A 346 11.37 1.71 7.17
N GLY A 347 10.74 1.00 6.23
CA GLY A 347 11.10 1.07 4.82
C GLY A 347 10.90 2.46 4.23
N ALA A 348 9.80 3.12 4.55
CA ALA A 348 9.51 4.46 4.08
C ALA A 348 10.55 5.49 4.56
N LEU A 349 11.05 5.38 5.80
CA LEU A 349 12.15 6.22 6.30
C LEU A 349 13.42 6.05 5.45
N GLY A 350 13.69 4.83 4.97
CA GLY A 350 14.82 4.57 4.07
C GLY A 350 14.71 5.30 2.73
N VAL A 351 13.51 5.61 2.25
CA VAL A 351 13.30 6.31 0.96
C VAL A 351 13.87 7.73 0.99
N ALA A 352 13.73 8.43 2.11
CA ALA A 352 14.34 9.77 2.27
C ALA A 352 15.88 9.68 2.18
N GLY A 353 16.49 8.65 2.78
CA GLY A 353 17.93 8.40 2.66
C GLY A 353 18.37 8.08 1.22
N ILE A 354 17.59 7.26 0.51
CA ILE A 354 17.82 6.99 -0.93
C ILE A 354 17.67 8.29 -1.74
N GLY A 355 16.72 9.15 -1.39
CA GLY A 355 16.54 10.46 -2.02
C GLY A 355 17.76 11.39 -1.85
N LEU A 356 18.42 11.37 -0.68
CA LEU A 356 19.67 12.11 -0.46
C LEU A 356 20.82 11.60 -1.34
N ILE A 357 20.90 10.28 -1.55
CA ILE A 357 21.87 9.71 -2.49
C ILE A 357 21.55 10.16 -3.91
N ALA A 358 20.27 10.14 -4.28
CA ALA A 358 19.82 10.56 -5.59
C ALA A 358 20.05 12.08 -5.85
N ASP A 359 19.93 12.94 -4.83
CA ASP A 359 20.27 14.37 -4.96
C ASP A 359 21.75 14.61 -5.26
N ARG A 360 22.65 13.80 -4.67
CA ARG A 360 24.11 13.97 -4.83
C ARG A 360 24.67 13.28 -6.08
N HIS A 361 24.12 12.11 -6.42
CA HIS A 361 24.70 11.20 -7.44
C HIS A 361 23.74 10.88 -8.58
N GLY A 362 22.57 11.52 -8.61
CA GLY A 362 21.52 11.31 -9.59
C GLY A 362 20.54 10.17 -9.23
N PRO A 363 19.34 10.18 -9.84
CA PRO A 363 18.27 9.21 -9.51
C PRO A 363 18.66 7.75 -9.79
N ALA A 364 19.49 7.51 -10.82
CA ALA A 364 20.00 6.18 -11.13
C ALA A 364 20.83 5.59 -9.98
N ALA A 365 21.68 6.40 -9.32
CA ALA A 365 22.48 5.95 -8.19
C ALA A 365 21.58 5.51 -7.01
N GLY A 366 20.53 6.27 -6.71
CA GLY A 366 19.53 5.90 -5.71
C GLY A 366 18.84 4.56 -6.04
N LEU A 367 18.48 4.35 -7.32
CA LEU A 367 17.87 3.11 -7.76
C LEU A 367 18.86 1.91 -7.72
N TRP A 368 20.14 2.10 -8.04
CA TRP A 368 21.17 1.07 -7.88
C TRP A 368 21.33 0.66 -6.40
N VAL A 369 21.41 1.62 -5.49
CA VAL A 369 21.46 1.33 -4.05
C VAL A 369 20.19 0.59 -3.61
N THR A 370 19.03 0.98 -4.13
CA THR A 370 17.75 0.31 -3.86
C THR A 370 17.77 -1.15 -4.32
N ALA A 371 18.30 -1.45 -5.52
CA ALA A 371 18.43 -2.80 -6.04
C ALA A 371 19.33 -3.68 -5.15
N MET A 372 20.47 -3.16 -4.71
CA MET A 372 21.41 -3.89 -3.86
C MET A 372 20.89 -4.05 -2.43
N ALA A 373 20.21 -3.05 -1.88
CA ALA A 373 19.68 -3.10 -0.53
C ALA A 373 18.68 -4.25 -0.32
N LEU A 374 17.93 -4.63 -1.36
CA LEU A 374 17.00 -5.75 -1.27
C LEU A 374 17.72 -7.10 -1.00
N LEU A 375 18.92 -7.28 -1.56
CA LEU A 375 19.74 -8.48 -1.29
C LEU A 375 20.19 -8.56 0.18
N VAL A 376 20.32 -7.41 0.86
CA VAL A 376 20.63 -7.38 2.30
C VAL A 376 19.51 -8.03 3.13
N SER A 377 18.30 -8.17 2.60
CA SER A 377 17.21 -8.89 3.27
C SER A 377 17.47 -10.40 3.40
N VAL A 378 18.25 -11.00 2.49
CA VAL A 378 18.46 -12.45 2.41
C VAL A 378 19.01 -13.07 3.71
N PRO A 379 20.10 -12.58 4.36
CA PRO A 379 20.56 -13.12 5.62
C PRO A 379 19.52 -13.02 6.74
N PHE A 380 18.65 -12.02 6.72
CA PHE A 380 17.56 -11.90 7.70
C PHE A 380 16.45 -12.93 7.41
N VAL A 381 16.13 -13.21 6.13
CA VAL A 381 15.20 -14.28 5.75
C VAL A 381 15.73 -15.65 6.22
N LEU A 382 17.01 -15.91 6.04
CA LEU A 382 17.63 -17.18 6.50
C LEU A 382 17.49 -17.37 8.01
N ARG A 383 17.56 -16.29 8.79
CA ARG A 383 17.40 -16.29 10.26
C ARG A 383 15.94 -16.36 10.72
N LEU A 384 14.94 -16.20 9.85
CA LEU A 384 13.55 -16.37 10.24
C LEU A 384 13.33 -17.80 10.75
N ARG A 385 12.67 -17.95 11.90
CA ARG A 385 12.27 -19.25 12.46
C ARG A 385 10.76 -19.37 12.31
N TYR A 386 10.31 -20.31 11.50
CA TYR A 386 8.89 -20.63 11.42
C TYR A 386 8.48 -21.38 12.70
N PRO A 387 7.39 -20.99 13.36
CA PRO A 387 6.87 -21.81 14.46
C PRO A 387 6.51 -23.18 13.91
N THR A 388 7.20 -24.24 14.36
CA THR A 388 6.95 -25.62 13.94
C THR A 388 5.53 -26.04 14.28
N PRO A 389 4.83 -26.82 13.44
CA PRO A 389 3.45 -27.26 13.68
C PRO A 389 3.22 -27.95 15.03
N GLY A 390 4.24 -28.61 15.61
CA GLY A 390 4.19 -29.26 16.92
C GLY A 390 4.18 -28.31 18.12
N GLN A 391 4.63 -27.06 17.99
CA GLN A 391 4.56 -26.07 19.07
C GLN A 391 3.18 -25.39 19.19
N ARG A 392 2.27 -25.63 18.21
CA ARG A 392 0.91 -25.12 18.24
C ARG A 392 0.02 -25.80 19.27
N VAL A 393 0.28 -27.05 19.63
CA VAL A 393 -0.58 -27.86 20.53
C VAL A 393 -0.09 -27.79 21.99
N ALA A 394 1.18 -27.58 22.25
CA ALA A 394 1.74 -27.60 23.61
C ALA A 394 1.50 -26.32 24.45
N ARG A 395 0.87 -25.25 23.88
CA ARG A 395 0.55 -24.00 24.59
C ARG A 395 -0.94 -23.72 24.71
N ALA A 396 -1.79 -24.69 24.39
CA ALA A 396 -3.25 -24.60 24.54
C ALA A 396 -3.79 -25.48 25.67
N HIS A 397 -2.93 -25.94 26.58
CA HIS A 397 -3.32 -26.60 27.85
C HIS A 397 -2.80 -25.84 29.03
#